data_8715b6f18b20c72bd5ff9bdb52805939
#
_entry.id   8715b6f18b20c72bd5ff9bdb52805939
#
_cell.length_a   1.000
_cell.length_b   1.000
_cell.length_c   1.000
_cell.angle_alpha   90.00
_cell.angle_beta   90.00
_cell.angle_gamma   90.00
#
_symmetry.space_group_name_H-M   'P 1'
#
loop_
_entity.id
_entity.type
_entity.pdbx_description
1 polymer ?
#
loop_
_entity_poly.entity_id
_entity_poly.type
_entity_poly.pdbx_seq_one_letter_code
_entity_poly.pdbx_strand_id
1 'polypeptide(L)'
;MMKSIILKNYLNSYKYIEKPTKIEETVAECRRITEERAVLNRKRSNYLEFLSEVFRMNGPMILLGQMATLVMICLFIQFINDYPRLIPVCTPLFILVALPALFEAEISKMSEIELATRNSCAQLLLARLVIIGASDIICFTLLLIVELYCFHTGQGILNLILYVFVPYMACVTMILRLIRSGRRRLRNSAGTAALTSIIFGMVALVIPGLYKASSVGIWLICFIIFGSFFIREMRYLISLAKEGKTYGFVD
;
A
#
# COMPACT_ATOMS: atom_id res chain seq x y z
N MET A 1 45.06 -16.38 41.83
CA MET A 1 44.43 -15.88 43.06
C MET A 1 44.14 -14.38 43.07
N MET A 2 44.92 -13.55 42.42
CA MET A 2 44.78 -12.07 42.40
C MET A 2 43.57 -11.55 41.57
N LYS A 3 43.15 -12.22 40.46
CA LYS A 3 42.01 -11.82 39.63
C LYS A 3 40.65 -11.93 40.30
N SER A 4 40.48 -12.85 41.25
CA SER A 4 39.20 -13.03 41.97
C SER A 4 38.95 -11.95 43.02
N ILE A 5 40.00 -11.35 43.56
CA ILE A 5 39.91 -10.29 44.57
C ILE A 5 39.56 -8.96 43.91
N ILE A 6 40.09 -8.67 42.70
CA ILE A 6 39.77 -7.48 41.94
C ILE A 6 38.30 -7.49 41.46
N LEU A 7 37.82 -8.64 40.99
CA LEU A 7 36.42 -8.81 40.57
C LEU A 7 35.44 -8.68 41.76
N LYS A 8 35.83 -9.17 42.93
CA LYS A 8 35.02 -9.07 44.15
C LYS A 8 34.94 -7.63 44.67
N ASN A 9 36.03 -6.88 44.56
CA ASN A 9 36.04 -5.46 44.89
C ASN A 9 35.27 -4.60 43.91
N TYR A 10 35.30 -4.92 42.61
CA TYR A 10 34.47 -4.28 41.60
C TYR A 10 32.97 -4.55 41.81
N LEU A 11 32.59 -5.76 42.09
CA LEU A 11 31.21 -6.14 42.42
C LEU A 11 30.72 -5.51 43.74
N ASN A 12 31.59 -5.37 44.75
CA ASN A 12 31.24 -4.68 45.98
C ASN A 12 31.14 -3.15 45.81
N SER A 13 31.92 -2.52 44.96
CA SER A 13 31.76 -1.10 44.66
C SER A 13 30.48 -0.82 43.89
N TYR A 14 30.01 -1.75 43.04
CA TYR A 14 28.67 -1.64 42.39
C TYR A 14 27.51 -1.85 43.36
N LYS A 15 27.74 -2.60 44.49
CA LYS A 15 26.71 -2.84 45.51
C LYS A 15 26.48 -1.62 46.42
N TYR A 16 27.36 -0.60 46.32
CA TYR A 16 27.27 0.63 47.12
C TYR A 16 26.57 1.79 46.37
N ILE A 17 26.09 1.54 45.17
CA ILE A 17 25.32 2.52 44.41
C ILE A 17 23.83 2.24 44.70
N GLU A 18 23.28 3.19 45.46
CA GLU A 18 21.89 3.56 45.64
C GLU A 18 21.11 2.95 46.81
N LYS A 19 20.78 3.87 47.67
CA LYS A 19 19.72 3.66 48.65
C LYS A 19 18.46 3.20 47.93
N PRO A 20 17.77 2.14 48.35
CA PRO A 20 16.56 1.61 47.70
C PRO A 20 15.48 2.69 47.50
N THR A 21 15.45 3.71 48.36
CA THR A 21 14.55 4.87 48.26
C THR A 21 14.70 5.70 46.97
N LYS A 22 15.92 5.85 46.43
CA LYS A 22 16.14 6.61 45.19
C LYS A 22 15.68 5.84 43.95
N ILE A 23 15.80 4.52 43.96
CA ILE A 23 15.34 3.68 42.84
C ILE A 23 13.83 3.69 42.82
N GLU A 24 13.16 3.58 43.98
CA GLU A 24 11.70 3.66 44.08
C GLU A 24 11.14 5.02 43.65
N GLU A 25 11.81 6.13 44.05
CA GLU A 25 11.44 7.47 43.60
C GLU A 25 11.60 7.63 42.09
N THR A 26 12.69 7.13 41.51
CA THR A 26 12.91 7.19 40.06
C THR A 26 11.90 6.34 39.30
N VAL A 27 11.58 5.16 39.81
CA VAL A 27 10.56 4.28 39.22
C VAL A 27 9.16 4.91 39.32
N ALA A 28 8.84 5.54 40.47
CA ALA A 28 7.57 6.22 40.67
C ALA A 28 7.45 7.43 39.72
N GLU A 29 8.51 8.22 39.54
CA GLU A 29 8.53 9.36 38.63
C GLU A 29 8.45 8.91 37.16
N CYS A 30 9.17 7.86 36.76
CA CYS A 30 9.02 7.26 35.43
C CYS A 30 7.60 6.76 35.19
N ARG A 31 6.98 6.15 36.22
CA ARG A 31 5.59 5.67 36.12
C ARG A 31 4.62 6.83 35.98
N ARG A 32 4.79 7.91 36.76
CA ARG A 32 3.99 9.13 36.67
C ARG A 32 4.09 9.78 35.29
N ILE A 33 5.32 9.97 34.76
CA ILE A 33 5.55 10.52 33.41
C ILE A 33 4.94 9.60 32.35
N THR A 34 5.01 8.29 32.52
CA THR A 34 4.44 7.33 31.60
C THR A 34 2.91 7.36 31.64
N GLU A 35 2.32 7.50 32.83
CA GLU A 35 0.87 7.64 33.00
C GLU A 35 0.34 8.97 32.48
N GLU A 36 1.01 10.09 32.75
CA GLU A 36 0.69 11.40 32.17
C GLU A 36 0.78 11.40 30.64
N ARG A 37 1.84 10.80 30.09
CA ARG A 37 1.97 10.61 28.62
C ARG A 37 0.92 9.65 28.08
N ALA A 38 0.55 8.61 28.82
CA ALA A 38 -0.50 7.68 28.42
C ALA A 38 -1.89 8.36 28.41
N VAL A 39 -2.14 9.29 29.32
CA VAL A 39 -3.39 10.09 29.36
C VAL A 39 -3.42 11.11 28.22
N LEU A 40 -2.32 11.84 27.99
CA LEU A 40 -2.15 12.74 26.85
C LEU A 40 -2.24 11.99 25.51
N ASN A 41 -1.70 10.79 25.46
CA ASN A 41 -1.69 9.91 24.28
C ASN A 41 -2.99 9.10 24.10
N ARG A 42 -3.92 9.13 25.08
CA ARG A 42 -5.25 8.52 24.96
C ARG A 42 -6.22 9.32 24.09
N LYS A 43 -5.88 10.53 23.68
CA LYS A 43 -6.57 11.15 22.55
C LYS A 43 -6.30 10.28 21.33
N ARG A 44 -7.18 9.32 21.10
CA ARG A 44 -7.20 8.49 19.90
C ARG A 44 -7.22 9.47 18.73
N SER A 45 -6.09 9.64 18.05
CA SER A 45 -6.09 10.39 16.79
C SER A 45 -7.16 9.76 15.92
N ASN A 46 -8.11 10.55 15.46
CA ASN A 46 -9.13 10.06 14.54
C ASN A 46 -8.41 9.42 13.34
N TYR A 47 -8.95 8.33 12.83
CA TYR A 47 -8.36 7.66 11.66
C TYR A 47 -8.11 8.63 10.50
N LEU A 48 -8.94 9.67 10.36
CA LEU A 48 -8.79 10.74 9.39
C LEU A 48 -7.56 11.63 9.65
N GLU A 49 -7.26 11.95 10.91
CA GLU A 49 -6.03 12.68 11.27
C GLU A 49 -4.79 11.86 10.89
N PHE A 50 -4.79 10.58 11.25
CA PHE A 50 -3.71 9.66 10.88
C PHE A 50 -3.56 9.56 9.36
N LEU A 51 -4.67 9.41 8.62
CA LEU A 51 -4.66 9.37 7.16
C LEU A 51 -4.10 10.67 6.56
N SER A 52 -4.46 11.83 7.13
CA SER A 52 -3.96 13.13 6.68
C SER A 52 -2.45 13.30 6.91
N GLU A 53 -1.93 12.78 8.02
CA GLU A 53 -0.48 12.77 8.29
C GLU A 53 0.27 11.90 7.29
N VAL A 54 -0.22 10.68 7.04
CA VAL A 54 0.37 9.78 6.04
C VAL A 54 0.30 10.39 4.63
N PHE A 55 -0.82 11.04 4.30
CA PHE A 55 -0.97 11.74 3.03
C PHE A 55 0.01 12.91 2.90
N ARG A 56 0.20 13.70 3.95
CA ARG A 56 1.14 14.83 3.94
C ARG A 56 2.58 14.39 3.70
N MET A 57 2.96 13.19 4.18
CA MET A 57 4.31 12.65 3.98
C MET A 57 4.51 12.11 2.56
N ASN A 58 3.62 11.27 2.08
CA ASN A 58 3.83 10.48 0.85
C ASN A 58 2.87 10.82 -0.29
N GLY A 59 1.72 11.43 0.03
CA GLY A 59 0.65 11.72 -0.93
C GLY A 59 1.09 12.55 -2.14
N PRO A 60 1.81 13.68 -1.96
CA PRO A 60 2.24 14.51 -3.08
C PRO A 60 3.14 13.77 -4.07
N MET A 61 4.05 12.93 -3.57
CA MET A 61 4.97 12.16 -4.41
C MET A 61 4.24 11.07 -5.20
N ILE A 62 3.27 10.40 -4.57
CA ILE A 62 2.42 9.39 -5.22
C ILE A 62 1.60 10.06 -6.34
N LEU A 63 0.93 11.16 -6.02
CA LEU A 63 0.06 11.87 -6.95
C LEU A 63 0.86 12.41 -8.15
N LEU A 64 2.03 12.98 -7.91
CA LEU A 64 2.91 13.47 -8.96
C LEU A 64 3.39 12.33 -9.88
N GLY A 65 3.79 11.21 -9.32
CA GLY A 65 4.18 10.02 -10.09
C GLY A 65 3.03 9.47 -10.95
N GLN A 66 1.83 9.41 -10.39
CA GLN A 66 0.64 8.94 -11.12
C GLN A 66 0.20 9.92 -12.21
N MET A 67 0.27 11.24 -11.95
CA MET A 67 0.01 12.26 -12.98
C MET A 67 1.03 12.21 -14.12
N ALA A 68 2.31 12.00 -13.80
CA ALA A 68 3.33 11.78 -14.83
C ALA A 68 3.04 10.53 -15.67
N THR A 69 2.61 9.44 -15.03
CA THR A 69 2.20 8.22 -15.72
C THR A 69 0.98 8.46 -16.62
N LEU A 70 0.00 9.21 -16.14
CA LEU A 70 -1.18 9.60 -16.93
C LEU A 70 -0.76 10.36 -18.21
N VAL A 71 0.10 11.36 -18.06
CA VAL A 71 0.61 12.14 -19.21
C VAL A 71 1.35 11.23 -20.19
N MET A 72 2.21 10.35 -19.69
CA MET A 72 2.94 9.39 -20.54
C MET A 72 1.99 8.45 -21.28
N ILE A 73 0.95 7.94 -20.62
CA ILE A 73 -0.08 7.10 -21.25
C ILE A 73 -0.84 7.89 -22.32
N CYS A 74 -1.26 9.12 -22.03
CA CYS A 74 -1.94 9.96 -23.01
C CYS A 74 -1.08 10.25 -24.25
N LEU A 75 0.20 10.54 -24.06
CA LEU A 75 1.15 10.72 -25.17
C LEU A 75 1.33 9.42 -25.96
N PHE A 76 1.48 8.29 -25.28
CA PHE A 76 1.67 6.99 -25.93
C PHE A 76 0.45 6.58 -26.76
N ILE A 77 -0.74 6.83 -26.22
CA ILE A 77 -2.02 6.60 -26.91
C ILE A 77 -2.11 7.44 -28.19
N GLN A 78 -1.63 8.68 -28.22
CA GLN A 78 -1.67 9.52 -29.44
C GLN A 78 -0.86 8.95 -30.61
N PHE A 79 0.17 8.16 -30.34
CA PHE A 79 1.01 7.53 -31.38
C PHE A 79 0.42 6.23 -31.96
N ILE A 80 -0.56 5.62 -31.28
CA ILE A 80 -1.10 4.31 -31.65
C ILE A 80 -2.59 4.41 -31.92
N ASN A 81 -3.03 4.03 -33.13
CA ASN A 81 -4.44 4.17 -33.55
C ASN A 81 -5.42 3.15 -32.91
N ASP A 82 -4.95 2.19 -32.11
CA ASP A 82 -5.75 1.11 -31.52
C ASP A 82 -6.05 1.34 -30.01
N TYR A 83 -6.68 2.46 -29.68
CA TYR A 83 -6.93 2.95 -28.34
C TYR A 83 -7.58 1.98 -27.34
N PRO A 84 -8.73 1.37 -27.64
CA PRO A 84 -9.46 0.62 -26.62
C PRO A 84 -8.71 -0.62 -26.12
N ARG A 85 -7.78 -1.14 -26.90
CA ARG A 85 -6.98 -2.32 -26.55
C ARG A 85 -5.79 -2.02 -25.65
N LEU A 86 -5.30 -0.77 -25.67
CA LEU A 86 -4.13 -0.35 -24.90
C LEU A 86 -4.46 0.02 -23.45
N ILE A 87 -5.66 0.51 -23.19
CA ILE A 87 -6.11 0.94 -21.86
C ILE A 87 -5.90 -0.16 -20.82
N PRO A 88 -6.36 -1.41 -21.00
CA PRO A 88 -6.15 -2.47 -20.02
C PRO A 88 -4.70 -2.83 -19.78
N VAL A 89 -3.83 -2.62 -20.77
CA VAL A 89 -2.38 -2.89 -20.65
C VAL A 89 -1.69 -1.83 -19.80
N CYS A 90 -2.12 -0.58 -19.96
CA CYS A 90 -1.51 0.55 -19.28
C CYS A 90 -2.00 0.72 -17.82
N THR A 91 -3.20 0.25 -17.50
CA THR A 91 -3.80 0.43 -16.17
C THR A 91 -2.94 -0.12 -15.00
N PRO A 92 -2.33 -1.32 -15.08
CA PRO A 92 -1.47 -1.80 -14.00
C PRO A 92 -0.21 -0.97 -13.79
N LEU A 93 0.19 -0.11 -14.74
CA LEU A 93 1.35 0.78 -14.59
C LEU A 93 1.13 1.84 -13.50
N PHE A 94 -0.11 2.29 -13.27
CA PHE A 94 -0.42 3.21 -12.17
C PHE A 94 -0.03 2.62 -10.81
N ILE A 95 -0.37 1.35 -10.59
CA ILE A 95 0.00 0.65 -9.36
C ILE A 95 1.52 0.48 -9.28
N LEU A 96 2.18 0.15 -10.40
CA LEU A 96 3.63 -0.05 -10.45
C LEU A 96 4.39 1.20 -9.97
N VAL A 97 3.93 2.39 -10.37
CA VAL A 97 4.50 3.67 -9.93
C VAL A 97 4.22 3.95 -8.44
N ALA A 98 3.10 3.47 -7.92
CA ALA A 98 2.74 3.63 -6.51
C ALA A 98 3.39 2.59 -5.57
N LEU A 99 3.92 1.48 -6.10
CA LEU A 99 4.55 0.41 -5.29
C LEU A 99 5.69 0.91 -4.39
N PRO A 100 6.61 1.80 -4.80
CA PRO A 100 7.67 2.28 -3.91
C PRO A 100 7.12 2.91 -2.63
N ALA A 101 6.03 3.67 -2.73
CA ALA A 101 5.38 4.27 -1.56
C ALA A 101 4.72 3.22 -0.65
N LEU A 102 4.20 2.13 -1.22
CA LEU A 102 3.62 1.03 -0.44
C LEU A 102 4.69 0.25 0.34
N PHE A 103 5.89 0.10 -0.24
CA PHE A 103 7.01 -0.66 0.32
C PHE A 103 8.14 0.23 0.87
N GLU A 104 7.85 1.48 1.20
CA GLU A 104 8.84 2.45 1.67
C GLU A 104 9.66 1.96 2.87
N ALA A 105 9.00 1.30 3.84
CA ALA A 105 9.67 0.72 5.00
C ALA A 105 10.68 -0.39 4.64
N GLU A 106 10.37 -1.16 3.61
CA GLU A 106 11.28 -2.19 3.09
C GLU A 106 12.47 -1.55 2.37
N ILE A 107 12.22 -0.51 1.57
CA ILE A 107 13.25 0.21 0.81
C ILE A 107 14.20 0.94 1.75
N SER A 108 13.67 1.63 2.76
CA SER A 108 14.45 2.40 3.74
C SER A 108 15.06 1.56 4.86
N LYS A 109 14.81 0.24 4.89
CA LYS A 109 15.23 -0.67 5.97
C LYS A 109 14.77 -0.23 7.37
N MET A 110 13.69 0.51 7.46
CA MET A 110 13.11 1.04 8.70
C MET A 110 11.95 0.19 9.23
N SER A 111 11.83 -1.06 8.81
CA SER A 111 10.76 -1.97 9.24
C SER A 111 10.69 -2.16 10.75
N GLU A 112 11.84 -2.16 11.45
CA GLU A 112 11.90 -2.28 12.91
C GLU A 112 11.34 -1.04 13.61
N ILE A 113 11.56 0.15 13.06
CA ILE A 113 11.04 1.40 13.60
C ILE A 113 9.53 1.48 13.38
N GLU A 114 9.03 1.04 12.22
CA GLU A 114 7.58 0.94 11.96
C GLU A 114 6.89 -0.03 12.93
N LEU A 115 7.55 -1.15 13.29
CA LEU A 115 7.04 -2.09 14.29
C LEU A 115 6.99 -1.50 15.71
N ALA A 116 7.91 -0.60 16.04
CA ALA A 116 7.96 0.09 17.32
C ALA A 116 6.96 1.26 17.40
N THR A 117 6.34 1.66 16.28
CA THR A 117 5.35 2.74 16.28
C THR A 117 4.02 2.30 16.89
N ARG A 118 3.28 3.27 17.43
CA ARG A 118 1.97 3.08 18.09
C ARG A 118 0.91 2.45 17.18
N ASN A 119 1.01 2.69 15.88
CA ASN A 119 0.07 2.17 14.89
C ASN A 119 0.59 0.84 14.34
N SER A 120 -0.30 -0.15 14.21
CA SER A 120 0.10 -1.43 13.66
C SER A 120 0.55 -1.26 12.20
N CYS A 121 1.56 -2.02 11.80
CA CYS A 121 2.05 -2.04 10.42
C CYS A 121 0.90 -2.26 9.40
N ALA A 122 -0.13 -3.01 9.81
CA ALA A 122 -1.33 -3.22 8.99
C ALA A 122 -2.16 -1.95 8.81
N GLN A 123 -2.25 -1.09 9.84
CA GLN A 123 -2.96 0.20 9.74
C GLN A 123 -2.23 1.17 8.81
N LEU A 124 -0.90 1.22 8.90
CA LEU A 124 -0.09 2.07 8.02
C LEU A 124 -0.20 1.61 6.56
N LEU A 125 -0.10 0.29 6.32
CA LEU A 125 -0.27 -0.27 4.99
C LEU A 125 -1.67 0.00 4.43
N LEU A 126 -2.71 -0.11 5.26
CA LEU A 126 -4.08 0.21 4.88
C LEU A 126 -4.24 1.70 4.54
N ALA A 127 -3.64 2.60 5.33
CA ALA A 127 -3.66 4.03 5.05
C ALA A 127 -2.98 4.36 3.71
N ARG A 128 -1.79 3.81 3.45
CA ARG A 128 -1.10 3.96 2.17
C ARG A 128 -1.93 3.43 1.00
N LEU A 129 -2.57 2.26 1.18
CA LEU A 129 -3.42 1.67 0.14
C LEU A 129 -4.65 2.53 -0.17
N VAL A 130 -5.26 3.14 0.85
CA VAL A 130 -6.40 4.07 0.68
C VAL A 130 -5.96 5.32 -0.09
N ILE A 131 -4.79 5.87 0.23
CA ILE A 131 -4.24 7.06 -0.46
C ILE A 131 -3.97 6.72 -1.93
N ILE A 132 -3.31 5.59 -2.20
CA ILE A 132 -3.02 5.13 -3.57
C ILE A 132 -4.32 4.91 -4.34
N GLY A 133 -5.30 4.20 -3.75
CA GLY A 133 -6.58 3.94 -4.40
C GLY A 133 -7.37 5.22 -4.70
N ALA A 134 -7.37 6.20 -3.79
CA ALA A 134 -8.00 7.50 -4.03
C ALA A 134 -7.32 8.27 -5.18
N SER A 135 -5.99 8.27 -5.21
CA SER A 135 -5.21 8.89 -6.27
C SER A 135 -5.42 8.19 -7.63
N ASP A 136 -5.47 6.85 -7.65
CA ASP A 136 -5.77 6.07 -8.86
C ASP A 136 -7.16 6.39 -9.41
N ILE A 137 -8.18 6.52 -8.55
CA ILE A 137 -9.54 6.89 -8.97
C ILE A 137 -9.53 8.27 -9.65
N ILE A 138 -8.79 9.25 -9.10
CA ILE A 138 -8.65 10.58 -9.73
C ILE A 138 -8.00 10.44 -11.10
N CYS A 139 -6.91 9.70 -11.23
CA CYS A 139 -6.23 9.50 -12.51
C CYS A 139 -7.10 8.76 -13.51
N PHE A 140 -7.87 7.76 -13.09
CA PHE A 140 -8.79 7.03 -13.98
C PHE A 140 -9.95 7.91 -14.47
N THR A 141 -10.51 8.77 -13.59
CA THR A 141 -11.53 9.71 -14.03
C THR A 141 -10.98 10.70 -15.05
N LEU A 142 -9.76 11.21 -14.85
CA LEU A 142 -9.10 12.07 -15.82
C LEU A 142 -8.82 11.35 -17.14
N LEU A 143 -8.33 10.10 -17.08
CA LEU A 143 -8.09 9.28 -18.27
C LEU A 143 -9.38 9.05 -19.06
N LEU A 144 -10.49 8.72 -18.38
CA LEU A 144 -11.80 8.55 -19.02
C LEU A 144 -12.33 9.87 -19.64
N ILE A 145 -12.11 11.00 -18.97
CA ILE A 145 -12.47 12.33 -19.50
C ILE A 145 -11.67 12.61 -20.77
N VAL A 146 -10.36 12.42 -20.76
CA VAL A 146 -9.51 12.62 -21.94
C VAL A 146 -9.94 11.72 -23.09
N GLU A 147 -10.23 10.44 -22.81
CA GLU A 147 -10.72 9.48 -23.80
C GLU A 147 -12.04 9.96 -24.45
N LEU A 148 -12.97 10.42 -23.63
CA LEU A 148 -14.30 10.81 -24.08
C LEU A 148 -14.28 12.10 -24.91
N TYR A 149 -13.46 13.09 -24.52
CA TYR A 149 -13.42 14.39 -25.17
C TYR A 149 -12.41 14.50 -26.31
N CYS A 150 -11.25 13.83 -26.20
CA CYS A 150 -10.17 13.97 -27.17
C CYS A 150 -10.22 12.90 -28.26
N PHE A 151 -10.62 11.66 -27.94
CA PHE A 151 -10.47 10.54 -28.86
C PHE A 151 -11.77 10.08 -29.52
N HIS A 152 -12.94 10.44 -29.01
CA HIS A 152 -14.25 10.13 -29.61
C HIS A 152 -14.39 8.68 -30.13
N THR A 153 -13.89 7.72 -29.37
CA THR A 153 -13.75 6.31 -29.78
C THR A 153 -15.06 5.60 -30.12
N GLY A 154 -16.22 6.23 -29.92
CA GLY A 154 -17.53 5.60 -30.19
C GLY A 154 -17.85 4.40 -29.30
N GLN A 155 -16.96 4.07 -28.35
CA GLN A 155 -17.18 3.01 -27.36
C GLN A 155 -18.13 3.51 -26.26
N GLY A 156 -18.98 2.65 -25.77
CA GLY A 156 -19.83 2.99 -24.62
C GLY A 156 -18.99 3.28 -23.38
N ILE A 157 -19.38 4.28 -22.59
CA ILE A 157 -18.71 4.67 -21.34
C ILE A 157 -18.53 3.45 -20.40
N LEU A 158 -19.51 2.58 -20.34
CA LEU A 158 -19.46 1.36 -19.53
C LEU A 158 -18.27 0.44 -19.91
N ASN A 159 -18.02 0.30 -21.22
CA ASN A 159 -16.90 -0.50 -21.71
C ASN A 159 -15.56 0.08 -21.27
N LEU A 160 -15.39 1.39 -21.41
CA LEU A 160 -14.16 2.07 -21.00
C LEU A 160 -13.91 1.94 -19.50
N ILE A 161 -14.95 2.09 -18.68
CA ILE A 161 -14.85 1.88 -17.23
C ILE A 161 -14.40 0.45 -16.94
N LEU A 162 -14.99 -0.56 -17.56
CA LEU A 162 -14.63 -1.95 -17.34
C LEU A 162 -13.19 -2.25 -17.80
N TYR A 163 -12.75 -1.66 -18.92
CA TYR A 163 -11.38 -1.84 -19.44
C TYR A 163 -10.31 -1.26 -18.50
N VAL A 164 -10.65 -0.21 -17.73
CA VAL A 164 -9.77 0.37 -16.71
C VAL A 164 -9.82 -0.45 -15.41
N PHE A 165 -11.02 -0.71 -14.89
CA PHE A 165 -11.16 -1.27 -13.54
C PHE A 165 -10.85 -2.76 -13.44
N VAL A 166 -11.13 -3.57 -14.47
CA VAL A 166 -10.89 -5.03 -14.41
C VAL A 166 -9.41 -5.36 -14.26
N PRO A 167 -8.48 -4.86 -15.11
CA PRO A 167 -7.06 -5.14 -14.93
C PRO A 167 -6.49 -4.52 -13.67
N TYR A 168 -6.99 -3.34 -13.26
CA TYR A 168 -6.62 -2.72 -12.00
C TYR A 168 -6.96 -3.61 -10.80
N MET A 169 -8.23 -4.05 -10.69
CA MET A 169 -8.68 -4.94 -9.61
C MET A 169 -7.92 -6.26 -9.61
N ALA A 170 -7.65 -6.84 -10.78
CA ALA A 170 -6.86 -8.05 -10.90
C ALA A 170 -5.44 -7.84 -10.33
N CYS A 171 -4.77 -6.75 -10.73
CA CYS A 171 -3.42 -6.42 -10.27
C CYS A 171 -3.37 -6.17 -8.76
N VAL A 172 -4.24 -5.31 -8.22
CA VAL A 172 -4.30 -5.00 -6.78
C VAL A 172 -4.58 -6.26 -5.96
N THR A 173 -5.53 -7.10 -6.40
CA THR A 173 -5.87 -8.35 -5.69
C THR A 173 -4.67 -9.29 -5.63
N MET A 174 -3.92 -9.43 -6.71
CA MET A 174 -2.71 -10.25 -6.73
C MET A 174 -1.63 -9.71 -5.80
N ILE A 175 -1.41 -8.40 -5.77
CA ILE A 175 -0.45 -7.75 -4.88
C ILE A 175 -0.85 -7.95 -3.41
N LEU A 176 -2.14 -7.73 -3.07
CA LEU A 176 -2.64 -7.95 -1.71
C LEU A 176 -2.46 -9.40 -1.27
N ARG A 177 -2.70 -10.35 -2.17
CA ARG A 177 -2.49 -11.78 -1.91
C ARG A 177 -1.01 -12.13 -1.67
N LEU A 178 -0.09 -11.50 -2.40
CA LEU A 178 1.35 -11.64 -2.16
C LEU A 178 1.75 -11.08 -0.80
N ILE A 179 1.24 -9.91 -0.44
CA ILE A 179 1.48 -9.29 0.87
C ILE A 179 0.99 -10.24 1.97
N ARG A 180 -0.19 -10.83 1.81
CA ARG A 180 -0.75 -11.81 2.75
C ARG A 180 0.10 -13.08 2.87
N SER A 181 0.70 -13.55 1.77
CA SER A 181 1.53 -14.76 1.73
C SER A 181 2.93 -14.59 2.35
N GLY A 182 3.21 -13.46 3.02
CA GLY A 182 4.53 -13.18 3.61
C GLY A 182 5.62 -12.84 2.58
N ARG A 183 5.32 -12.92 1.29
CA ARG A 183 6.26 -12.58 0.21
C ARG A 183 6.28 -11.08 -0.06
N ARG A 184 6.38 -10.29 0.99
CA ARG A 184 6.48 -8.83 0.95
C ARG A 184 7.81 -8.39 0.35
N ARG A 185 7.95 -8.41 -0.96
CA ARG A 185 9.11 -7.83 -1.64
C ARG A 185 8.62 -6.96 -2.77
N LEU A 186 9.11 -5.73 -2.82
CA LEU A 186 8.87 -4.79 -3.91
C LEU A 186 9.06 -5.47 -5.28
N ARG A 187 10.13 -6.24 -5.44
CA ARG A 187 10.44 -6.98 -6.68
C ARG A 187 9.34 -7.96 -7.09
N ASN A 188 8.77 -8.69 -6.12
CA ASN A 188 7.70 -9.65 -6.41
C ASN A 188 6.41 -8.92 -6.81
N SER A 189 6.08 -7.81 -6.14
CA SER A 189 4.91 -7.00 -6.44
C SER A 189 5.04 -6.27 -7.78
N ALA A 190 6.22 -5.73 -8.10
CA ALA A 190 6.51 -5.16 -9.42
C ALA A 190 6.44 -6.22 -10.52
N GLY A 191 6.97 -7.43 -10.25
CA GLY A 191 6.87 -8.57 -11.17
C GLY A 191 5.42 -8.97 -11.45
N THR A 192 4.53 -8.94 -10.44
CA THR A 192 3.10 -9.24 -10.66
C THR A 192 2.39 -8.15 -11.45
N ALA A 193 2.68 -6.89 -11.21
CA ALA A 193 2.12 -5.78 -12.00
C ALA A 193 2.55 -5.88 -13.47
N ALA A 194 3.83 -6.13 -13.73
CA ALA A 194 4.36 -6.34 -15.08
C ALA A 194 3.73 -7.58 -15.75
N LEU A 195 3.62 -8.70 -15.02
CA LEU A 195 2.99 -9.92 -15.52
C LEU A 195 1.52 -9.67 -15.88
N THR A 196 0.79 -8.94 -15.05
CA THR A 196 -0.60 -8.58 -15.30
C THR A 196 -0.73 -7.75 -16.58
N SER A 197 0.14 -6.75 -16.79
CA SER A 197 0.18 -5.95 -18.03
C SER A 197 0.48 -6.82 -19.25
N ILE A 198 1.42 -7.75 -19.14
CA ILE A 198 1.76 -8.69 -20.22
C ILE A 198 0.58 -9.59 -20.57
N ILE A 199 -0.12 -10.14 -19.56
CA ILE A 199 -1.29 -11.00 -19.77
C ILE A 199 -2.39 -10.22 -20.51
N PHE A 200 -2.73 -9.02 -20.05
CA PHE A 200 -3.74 -8.20 -20.73
C PHE A 200 -3.29 -7.76 -22.12
N GLY A 201 -1.99 -7.51 -22.32
CA GLY A 201 -1.41 -7.25 -23.64
C GLY A 201 -1.54 -8.44 -24.58
N MET A 202 -1.23 -9.64 -24.12
CA MET A 202 -1.41 -10.87 -24.89
C MET A 202 -2.89 -11.11 -25.23
N VAL A 203 -3.80 -10.91 -24.28
CA VAL A 203 -5.24 -11.02 -24.53
C VAL A 203 -5.70 -10.02 -25.59
N ALA A 204 -5.17 -8.79 -25.55
CA ALA A 204 -5.48 -7.76 -26.55
C ALA A 204 -5.03 -8.15 -27.97
N LEU A 205 -3.88 -8.80 -28.09
CA LEU A 205 -3.33 -9.24 -29.37
C LEU A 205 -4.01 -10.50 -29.90
N VAL A 206 -4.27 -11.49 -29.03
CA VAL A 206 -4.79 -12.82 -29.44
C VAL A 206 -6.29 -12.79 -29.68
N ILE A 207 -7.03 -12.04 -28.86
CA ILE A 207 -8.50 -12.03 -28.90
C ILE A 207 -9.05 -10.60 -29.07
N PRO A 208 -8.84 -9.98 -30.23
CA PRO A 208 -9.31 -8.61 -30.46
C PRO A 208 -10.82 -8.46 -30.37
N GLY A 209 -11.57 -9.56 -30.48
CA GLY A 209 -13.03 -9.59 -30.34
C GLY A 209 -13.53 -9.21 -28.95
N LEU A 210 -12.72 -9.38 -27.90
CA LEU A 210 -13.08 -9.00 -26.53
C LEU A 210 -13.19 -7.48 -26.32
N TYR A 211 -12.61 -6.70 -27.22
CA TYR A 211 -12.64 -5.22 -27.15
C TYR A 211 -13.73 -4.62 -28.03
N LYS A 212 -14.66 -5.43 -28.55
CA LYS A 212 -15.84 -4.96 -29.26
C LYS A 212 -16.98 -4.68 -28.27
N ALA A 213 -17.86 -3.78 -28.65
CA ALA A 213 -19.03 -3.40 -27.82
C ALA A 213 -19.91 -4.59 -27.40
N SER A 214 -19.91 -5.70 -28.15
CA SER A 214 -20.67 -6.92 -27.83
C SER A 214 -20.13 -7.75 -26.66
N SER A 215 -18.90 -7.48 -26.18
CA SER A 215 -18.25 -8.29 -25.14
C SER A 215 -18.36 -7.71 -23.72
N VAL A 216 -19.21 -6.70 -23.50
CA VAL A 216 -19.46 -6.07 -22.18
C VAL A 216 -19.78 -7.12 -21.10
N GLY A 217 -20.56 -8.15 -21.44
CA GLY A 217 -20.96 -9.20 -20.51
C GLY A 217 -19.77 -9.97 -19.93
N ILE A 218 -18.75 -10.27 -20.74
CA ILE A 218 -17.54 -10.97 -20.29
C ILE A 218 -16.76 -10.10 -19.31
N TRP A 219 -16.57 -8.82 -19.64
CA TRP A 219 -15.86 -7.87 -18.78
C TRP A 219 -16.60 -7.62 -17.47
N LEU A 220 -17.94 -7.60 -17.50
CA LEU A 220 -18.76 -7.45 -16.30
C LEU A 220 -18.63 -8.68 -15.38
N ILE A 221 -18.61 -9.88 -15.93
CA ILE A 221 -18.37 -11.12 -15.16
C ILE A 221 -16.97 -11.06 -14.53
N CYS A 222 -15.93 -10.70 -15.30
CA CYS A 222 -14.58 -10.53 -14.78
C CYS A 222 -14.52 -9.48 -13.65
N PHE A 223 -15.23 -8.36 -13.82
CA PHE A 223 -15.31 -7.31 -12.79
C PHE A 223 -15.93 -7.83 -11.48
N ILE A 224 -17.01 -8.60 -11.56
CA ILE A 224 -17.65 -9.20 -10.38
C ILE A 224 -16.71 -10.20 -9.70
N ILE A 225 -16.00 -11.04 -10.46
CA ILE A 225 -15.07 -12.03 -9.94
C ILE A 225 -13.91 -11.33 -9.23
N PHE A 226 -13.19 -10.43 -9.91
CA PHE A 226 -12.04 -9.74 -9.32
C PHE A 226 -12.45 -8.79 -8.19
N GLY A 227 -13.61 -8.13 -8.30
CA GLY A 227 -14.18 -7.30 -7.24
C GLY A 227 -14.49 -8.11 -5.98
N SER A 228 -15.05 -9.32 -6.10
CA SER A 228 -15.32 -10.19 -4.95
C SER A 228 -14.03 -10.66 -4.28
N PHE A 229 -12.99 -10.99 -5.05
CA PHE A 229 -11.68 -11.31 -4.50
C PHE A 229 -11.03 -10.11 -3.81
N PHE A 230 -11.11 -8.92 -4.40
CA PHE A 230 -10.62 -7.69 -3.82
C PHE A 230 -11.29 -7.38 -2.47
N ILE A 231 -12.62 -7.44 -2.41
CA ILE A 231 -13.37 -7.23 -1.16
C ILE A 231 -12.95 -8.24 -0.09
N ARG A 232 -12.74 -9.50 -0.46
CA ARG A 232 -12.29 -10.53 0.47
C ARG A 232 -10.90 -10.21 1.05
N GLU A 233 -9.93 -9.84 0.22
CA GLU A 233 -8.59 -9.50 0.69
C GLU A 233 -8.60 -8.21 1.52
N MET A 234 -9.39 -7.21 1.14
CA MET A 234 -9.56 -5.98 1.91
C MET A 234 -10.18 -6.23 3.29
N ARG A 235 -11.23 -7.05 3.38
CA ARG A 235 -11.83 -7.43 4.68
C ARG A 235 -10.82 -8.12 5.60
N TYR A 236 -10.00 -9.00 5.03
CA TYR A 236 -8.94 -9.66 5.79
C TYR A 236 -7.91 -8.65 6.32
N LEU A 237 -7.50 -7.69 5.51
CA LEU A 237 -6.57 -6.63 5.87
C LEU A 237 -7.12 -5.73 6.99
N ILE A 238 -8.40 -5.37 6.88
CA ILE A 238 -9.11 -4.57 7.89
C ILE A 238 -9.22 -5.34 9.21
N SER A 239 -9.49 -6.67 9.18
CA SER A 239 -9.56 -7.47 10.41
C SER A 239 -8.21 -7.53 11.13
N LEU A 240 -7.12 -7.70 10.40
CA LEU A 240 -5.76 -7.65 10.93
C LEU A 240 -5.40 -6.29 11.53
N ALA A 241 -5.78 -5.21 10.85
CA ALA A 241 -5.56 -3.86 11.35
C ALA A 241 -6.32 -3.58 12.66
N LYS A 242 -7.52 -4.18 12.83
CA LYS A 242 -8.30 -4.08 14.08
C LYS A 242 -7.70 -4.90 15.22
N GLU A 243 -7.17 -6.08 14.92
CA GLU A 243 -6.57 -6.98 15.93
C GLU A 243 -5.18 -6.52 16.37
N GLY A 244 -4.60 -5.50 15.75
CA GLY A 244 -3.25 -5.01 16.06
C GLY A 244 -2.15 -6.05 15.77
N LYS A 245 -2.48 -7.13 15.06
CA LYS A 245 -1.51 -8.16 14.69
C LYS A 245 -0.60 -7.67 13.58
N THR A 246 0.69 -7.89 13.76
CA THR A 246 1.68 -7.64 12.72
C THR A 246 1.57 -8.70 11.63
N TYR A 247 1.58 -8.28 10.37
CA TYR A 247 1.71 -9.19 9.25
C TYR A 247 3.03 -9.95 9.35
N GLY A 248 2.95 -11.30 9.48
CA GLY A 248 4.01 -12.24 9.09
C GLY A 248 5.47 -11.88 9.44
N PHE A 249 5.71 -11.24 10.58
CA PHE A 249 7.05 -11.07 11.13
C PHE A 249 7.40 -12.21 12.08
N VAL A 250 7.15 -13.44 11.64
CA VAL A 250 7.73 -14.63 12.24
C VAL A 250 8.35 -15.39 11.09
N ASP A 251 9.64 -15.21 10.98
CA ASP A 251 10.77 -16.01 10.53
C ASP A 251 11.81 -15.16 9.81
#